data_5359bc601af50617f76c6bd351a0f398
#
_entry.id   5359bc601af50617f76c6bd351a0f398
#
_cell.length_a   1.000
_cell.length_b   1.000
_cell.length_c   1.000
_cell.angle_alpha   90.00
_cell.angle_beta   90.00
_cell.angle_gamma   90.00
#
_symmetry.space_group_name_H-M   'P 1'
#
loop_
_entity.id
_entity.type
_entity.pdbx_description
1 polymer ?
#
loop_
_entity_poly.entity_id
_entity_poly.type
_entity_poly.pdbx_seq_one_letter_code
_entity_poly.pdbx_strand_id
1 'polypeptide(L)'
;MYDENKAKRAVTFINALKHTKGKWRGVPFELLPWQDKIINDVFGTVKENGYRQYNTAYVEIPKKMGKSELAAGVALYLTCGDGEWGAEVYGCASDRQQASIVFDVAVDMVEQCPALKKRIKPVMSVKRLVYKPTNSYYQVLSSEAFTKHGLNVHGVIFDELHSQPNRELFDVMTKGSGDARTQPLFFLITTAGTDRNSICFEQHQKAVDILEGRKIDPTFYPVIYGIEDTDDWTDERNWYKANPSLGHTVDIEKVRAAFLSAKENPAEENLFRQLRLNQWVKQSTRWMQMEKWDACDEVINLDTLIGRECYAGLDLSTTLDLTAFVLVFPPRNDTEKYIIVPYFWIPEENLRQRVRRDHVPYDVWKANGFIRTTEGNVVDYRRIEADIKDIASKYVVREIAYDRYNATQIILNLQDEGLTMIPFGQGFKDMSPPTKELYSLVLKEKIIHNNHPVLRWNFDNVCVETDSAENIKLSKKRSTERIDGAVAAVMALDRAVRNGGQQGSVYDRRGIIVF
;
A
#
# COMPACT_ATOMS: atom_id res chain seq x y z
N MET A 1 4.69 29.65 22.14
CA MET A 1 5.83 30.03 23.02
C MET A 1 6.71 28.81 23.24
N TYR A 2 7.98 28.98 23.62
CA TYR A 2 8.86 27.85 23.96
C TYR A 2 9.20 27.88 25.45
N ASP A 3 9.00 26.76 26.14
CA ASP A 3 9.30 26.56 27.56
C ASP A 3 10.48 25.59 27.69
N GLU A 4 11.66 26.16 27.93
CA GLU A 4 12.92 25.41 28.05
C GLU A 4 12.90 24.41 29.22
N ASN A 5 12.20 24.72 30.31
CA ASN A 5 12.14 23.83 31.47
C ASN A 5 11.32 22.56 31.16
N LYS A 6 10.23 22.69 30.42
CA LYS A 6 9.43 21.54 29.99
C LYS A 6 10.18 20.69 28.99
N ALA A 7 10.83 21.30 28.00
CA ALA A 7 11.69 20.61 27.05
C ALA A 7 12.80 19.83 27.79
N LYS A 8 13.57 20.51 28.63
CA LYS A 8 14.66 19.91 29.41
C LYS A 8 14.19 18.79 30.32
N ARG A 9 12.99 18.91 30.93
CA ARG A 9 12.40 17.87 31.76
C ARG A 9 12.15 16.59 30.96
N ALA A 10 11.58 16.69 29.76
CA ALA A 10 11.32 15.55 28.90
C ALA A 10 12.62 14.89 28.41
N VAL A 11 13.56 15.68 27.92
CA VAL A 11 14.89 15.21 27.49
C VAL A 11 15.63 14.51 28.63
N THR A 12 15.68 15.15 29.82
CA THR A 12 16.38 14.58 31.00
C THR A 12 15.74 13.27 31.44
N PHE A 13 14.40 13.19 31.40
CA PHE A 13 13.69 11.94 31.74
C PHE A 13 14.08 10.81 30.79
N ILE A 14 14.04 11.07 29.47
CA ILE A 14 14.33 10.04 28.46
C ILE A 14 15.82 9.64 28.50
N ASN A 15 16.73 10.59 28.63
CA ASN A 15 18.16 10.32 28.75
C ASN A 15 18.55 9.56 30.05
N ALA A 16 17.70 9.59 31.07
CA ALA A 16 17.88 8.78 32.28
C ALA A 16 17.51 7.29 32.11
N LEU A 17 16.83 6.94 31.01
CA LEU A 17 16.53 5.55 30.65
C LEU A 17 17.77 4.85 30.11
N LYS A 18 17.67 3.55 29.86
CA LYS A 18 18.75 2.76 29.29
C LYS A 18 18.28 1.96 28.09
N HIS A 19 19.16 1.78 27.12
CA HIS A 19 18.93 0.88 26.02
C HIS A 19 18.66 -0.55 26.48
N THR A 20 17.79 -1.26 25.75
CA THR A 20 17.26 -2.55 26.17
C THR A 20 17.85 -3.73 25.42
N LYS A 21 18.40 -3.52 24.22
CA LYS A 21 18.75 -4.64 23.30
C LYS A 21 20.18 -4.52 22.72
N GLY A 22 20.69 -5.69 22.35
CA GLY A 22 21.94 -5.85 21.60
C GLY A 22 23.17 -5.29 22.34
N LYS A 23 24.11 -4.76 21.57
CA LYS A 23 25.38 -4.18 22.10
C LYS A 23 25.16 -2.94 22.97
N TRP A 24 23.99 -2.33 22.90
CA TRP A 24 23.62 -1.12 23.64
C TRP A 24 22.95 -1.39 24.97
N ARG A 25 22.57 -2.64 25.27
CA ARG A 25 21.86 -2.98 26.52
C ARG A 25 22.60 -2.46 27.75
N GLY A 26 21.90 -1.68 28.56
CA GLY A 26 22.43 -1.12 29.80
C GLY A 26 23.19 0.22 29.63
N VAL A 27 23.48 0.62 28.40
CA VAL A 27 24.06 1.95 28.10
C VAL A 27 22.97 3.00 28.26
N PRO A 28 23.25 4.21 28.81
CA PRO A 28 22.30 5.32 28.86
C PRO A 28 21.67 5.60 27.49
N PHE A 29 20.38 5.92 27.48
CA PHE A 29 19.67 6.27 26.27
C PHE A 29 19.95 7.75 25.93
N GLU A 30 21.04 8.00 25.27
CA GLU A 30 21.38 9.35 24.79
C GLU A 30 20.60 9.63 23.52
N LEU A 31 19.72 10.64 23.55
CA LEU A 31 18.94 11.07 22.38
C LEU A 31 19.88 11.53 21.26
N LEU A 32 19.73 10.94 20.08
CA LEU A 32 20.37 11.42 18.87
C LEU A 32 19.82 12.80 18.46
N PRO A 33 20.55 13.62 17.69
CA PRO A 33 20.14 14.99 17.37
C PRO A 33 18.71 15.13 16.83
N TRP A 34 18.29 14.20 15.99
CA TRP A 34 16.92 14.19 15.44
C TRP A 34 15.87 13.83 16.50
N GLN A 35 16.18 12.93 17.42
CA GLN A 35 15.31 12.54 18.52
C GLN A 35 15.20 13.66 19.54
N ASP A 36 16.33 14.25 19.89
CA ASP A 36 16.42 15.39 20.79
C ASP A 36 15.57 16.57 20.29
N LYS A 37 15.70 16.89 18.98
CA LYS A 37 14.86 17.91 18.36
C LYS A 37 13.37 17.63 18.48
N ILE A 38 12.90 16.41 18.20
CA ILE A 38 11.48 16.03 18.31
C ILE A 38 11.00 16.19 19.75
N ILE A 39 11.77 15.70 20.73
CA ILE A 39 11.38 15.78 22.14
C ILE A 39 11.34 17.21 22.62
N ASN A 40 12.35 18.03 22.30
CA ASN A 40 12.37 19.46 22.65
C ASN A 40 11.17 20.20 22.02
N ASP A 41 10.91 20.03 20.74
CA ASP A 41 9.85 20.73 20.03
C ASP A 41 8.46 20.33 20.57
N VAL A 42 8.20 19.01 20.68
CA VAL A 42 6.88 18.50 21.09
C VAL A 42 6.55 18.87 22.53
N PHE A 43 7.50 18.76 23.45
CA PHE A 43 7.25 19.00 24.87
C PHE A 43 7.58 20.42 25.32
N GLY A 44 8.45 21.14 24.59
CA GLY A 44 8.83 22.51 24.90
C GLY A 44 7.94 23.58 24.27
N THR A 45 7.25 23.28 23.16
CA THR A 45 6.35 24.26 22.55
C THR A 45 4.99 24.26 23.27
N VAL A 46 4.64 25.43 23.83
CA VAL A 46 3.42 25.58 24.64
C VAL A 46 2.52 26.72 24.13
N LYS A 47 1.24 26.61 24.44
CA LYS A 47 0.23 27.65 24.26
C LYS A 47 0.41 28.74 25.33
N GLU A 48 -0.32 29.85 25.22
CA GLU A 48 -0.31 30.94 26.21
C GLU A 48 -0.72 30.48 27.63
N ASN A 49 -1.57 29.46 27.71
CA ASN A 49 -1.98 28.87 28.98
C ASN A 49 -0.97 27.89 29.59
N GLY A 50 0.20 27.76 28.97
CA GLY A 50 1.29 26.90 29.40
C GLY A 50 1.13 25.40 29.06
N TYR A 51 0.03 24.96 28.47
CA TYR A 51 -0.14 23.57 28.01
C TYR A 51 0.53 23.33 26.67
N ARG A 52 0.85 22.05 26.38
CA ARG A 52 1.47 21.61 25.14
C ARG A 52 0.71 22.14 23.91
N GLN A 53 1.45 22.68 22.94
CA GLN A 53 0.92 23.18 21.67
C GLN A 53 0.44 22.03 20.78
N TYR A 54 1.25 20.97 20.69
CA TYR A 54 1.00 19.85 19.80
C TYR A 54 0.19 18.76 20.50
N ASN A 55 -0.92 18.36 19.89
CA ASN A 55 -1.69 17.19 20.31
C ASN A 55 -1.37 15.95 19.44
N THR A 56 -0.77 16.15 18.27
CA THR A 56 -0.34 15.07 17.38
C THR A 56 1.09 15.30 16.97
N ALA A 57 1.94 14.28 17.13
CA ALA A 57 3.28 14.23 16.56
C ALA A 57 3.33 13.07 15.56
N TYR A 58 3.59 13.37 14.29
CA TYR A 58 3.75 12.39 13.21
C TYR A 58 5.22 12.27 12.85
N VAL A 59 5.80 11.09 13.08
CA VAL A 59 7.21 10.80 12.83
C VAL A 59 7.32 9.65 11.84
N GLU A 60 7.67 9.95 10.61
CA GLU A 60 7.88 8.99 9.54
C GLU A 60 9.37 8.85 9.23
N ILE A 61 9.92 7.65 9.40
CA ILE A 61 11.35 7.41 9.37
C ILE A 61 11.65 5.95 8.98
N PRO A 62 12.76 5.65 8.27
CA PRO A 62 13.13 4.29 7.86
C PRO A 62 13.18 3.28 9.00
N LYS A 63 13.20 1.99 8.65
CA LYS A 63 13.40 0.92 9.63
C LYS A 63 14.81 0.97 10.26
N LYS A 64 14.88 0.54 11.54
CA LYS A 64 16.14 0.43 12.33
C LYS A 64 16.76 1.76 12.76
N MET A 65 16.00 2.86 12.72
CA MET A 65 16.45 4.18 13.19
C MET A 65 16.24 4.42 14.69
N GLY A 66 15.79 3.42 15.47
CA GLY A 66 15.60 3.55 16.93
C GLY A 66 14.18 3.95 17.33
N LYS A 67 13.18 3.75 16.45
CA LYS A 67 11.76 4.14 16.67
C LYS A 67 11.18 3.59 17.97
N SER A 68 11.28 2.28 18.18
CA SER A 68 10.59 1.59 19.29
C SER A 68 11.14 2.00 20.66
N GLU A 69 12.44 2.29 20.78
CA GLU A 69 13.03 2.78 22.03
C GLU A 69 12.60 4.23 22.32
N LEU A 70 12.59 5.09 21.29
CA LEU A 70 12.05 6.45 21.43
C LEU A 70 10.57 6.44 21.82
N ALA A 71 9.77 5.62 21.15
CA ALA A 71 8.33 5.45 21.44
C ALA A 71 8.08 4.97 22.88
N ALA A 72 8.89 4.02 23.37
CA ALA A 72 8.82 3.55 24.76
C ALA A 72 9.20 4.65 25.76
N GLY A 73 10.24 5.44 25.46
CA GLY A 73 10.63 6.60 26.26
C GLY A 73 9.53 7.64 26.36
N VAL A 74 8.87 7.96 25.25
CA VAL A 74 7.70 8.87 25.19
C VAL A 74 6.52 8.31 25.98
N ALA A 75 6.20 7.00 25.83
CA ALA A 75 5.13 6.35 26.60
C ALA A 75 5.36 6.44 28.10
N LEU A 76 6.59 6.17 28.55
CA LEU A 76 6.95 6.28 29.98
C LEU A 76 6.91 7.72 30.47
N TYR A 77 7.37 8.68 29.66
CA TYR A 77 7.29 10.11 30.03
C TYR A 77 5.84 10.57 30.19
N LEU A 78 4.95 10.26 29.25
CA LEU A 78 3.52 10.58 29.34
C LEU A 78 2.85 9.92 30.57
N THR A 79 3.32 8.74 30.96
CA THR A 79 2.77 8.01 32.10
C THR A 79 3.26 8.55 33.44
N CYS A 80 4.53 8.97 33.54
CA CYS A 80 5.18 9.25 34.83
C CYS A 80 5.74 10.67 34.94
N GLY A 81 6.10 11.31 33.82
CA GLY A 81 6.89 12.55 33.77
C GLY A 81 6.12 13.80 33.37
N ASP A 82 5.02 13.65 32.66
CA ASP A 82 4.27 14.76 32.04
C ASP A 82 3.41 15.56 33.06
N GLY A 83 3.23 15.02 34.27
CA GLY A 83 2.52 15.71 35.37
C GLY A 83 1.00 15.52 35.40
N GLU A 84 0.46 14.67 34.53
CA GLU A 84 -0.97 14.37 34.48
C GLU A 84 -1.36 13.31 35.51
N TRP A 85 -2.46 13.59 36.28
CA TRP A 85 -3.03 12.63 37.23
C TRP A 85 -3.98 11.65 36.53
N GLY A 86 -3.86 10.37 36.87
CA GLY A 86 -4.69 9.33 36.24
C GLY A 86 -4.49 9.25 34.73
N ALA A 87 -3.27 9.49 34.25
CA ALA A 87 -2.96 9.45 32.83
C ALA A 87 -3.20 8.04 32.27
N GLU A 88 -4.03 7.96 31.24
CA GLU A 88 -4.25 6.75 30.45
C GLU A 88 -3.43 6.85 29.19
N VAL A 89 -2.36 6.04 29.10
CA VAL A 89 -1.48 5.98 27.93
C VAL A 89 -1.63 4.61 27.26
N TYR A 90 -1.84 4.61 25.95
CA TYR A 90 -2.11 3.38 25.20
C TYR A 90 -1.09 3.15 24.08
N GLY A 91 -0.62 1.89 23.98
CA GLY A 91 0.18 1.41 22.86
C GLY A 91 -0.72 0.72 21.84
N CYS A 92 -0.71 1.20 20.60
CA CYS A 92 -1.54 0.71 19.50
C CYS A 92 -0.66 0.30 18.31
N ALA A 93 -0.99 -0.81 17.66
CA ALA A 93 -0.41 -1.27 16.40
C ALA A 93 -1.45 -2.12 15.65
N SER A 94 -1.09 -2.68 14.49
CA SER A 94 -1.98 -3.54 13.68
C SER A 94 -2.50 -4.76 14.43
N ASP A 95 -1.69 -5.30 15.32
CA ASP A 95 -2.04 -6.42 16.18
C ASP A 95 -1.39 -6.30 17.56
N ARG A 96 -1.85 -7.15 18.50
CA ARG A 96 -1.37 -7.13 19.89
C ARG A 96 0.12 -7.50 20.02
N GLN A 97 0.62 -8.36 19.15
CA GLN A 97 2.03 -8.80 19.20
C GLN A 97 2.94 -7.63 18.80
N GLN A 98 2.58 -6.92 17.73
CA GLN A 98 3.30 -5.73 17.28
C GLN A 98 3.27 -4.60 18.33
N ALA A 99 2.10 -4.30 18.91
CA ALA A 99 1.98 -3.30 19.98
C ALA A 99 2.79 -3.69 21.24
N SER A 100 2.99 -4.99 21.49
CA SER A 100 3.79 -5.48 22.60
C SER A 100 5.28 -5.19 22.46
N ILE A 101 5.80 -4.93 21.26
CA ILE A 101 7.23 -4.63 21.04
C ILE A 101 7.65 -3.38 21.80
N VAL A 102 6.88 -2.30 21.69
CA VAL A 102 7.15 -1.04 22.42
C VAL A 102 6.92 -1.21 23.92
N PHE A 103 5.90 -1.99 24.30
CA PHE A 103 5.61 -2.29 25.70
C PHE A 103 6.74 -3.07 26.38
N ASP A 104 7.24 -4.12 25.74
CA ASP A 104 8.30 -4.95 26.29
C ASP A 104 9.61 -4.13 26.43
N VAL A 105 9.90 -3.21 25.50
CA VAL A 105 10.99 -2.23 25.64
C VAL A 105 10.76 -1.32 26.85
N ALA A 106 9.54 -0.81 27.04
CA ALA A 106 9.22 0.03 28.19
C ALA A 106 9.37 -0.72 29.53
N VAL A 107 8.97 -2.01 29.58
CA VAL A 107 9.20 -2.88 30.76
C VAL A 107 10.69 -3.01 31.06
N ASP A 108 11.51 -3.32 30.05
CA ASP A 108 12.96 -3.46 30.20
C ASP A 108 13.61 -2.15 30.67
N MET A 109 13.18 -0.99 30.15
CA MET A 109 13.64 0.33 30.59
C MET A 109 13.30 0.58 32.07
N VAL A 110 12.08 0.22 32.49
CA VAL A 110 11.64 0.33 33.90
C VAL A 110 12.50 -0.59 34.79
N GLU A 111 12.73 -1.85 34.41
CA GLU A 111 13.54 -2.79 35.17
C GLU A 111 14.99 -2.35 35.34
N GLN A 112 15.55 -1.65 34.37
CA GLN A 112 16.91 -1.12 34.39
C GLN A 112 17.05 0.24 35.10
N CYS A 113 15.93 0.91 35.45
CA CYS A 113 15.92 2.20 36.15
C CYS A 113 15.41 2.03 37.59
N PRO A 114 16.28 2.02 38.62
CA PRO A 114 15.87 1.78 40.00
C PRO A 114 14.79 2.74 40.52
N ALA A 115 14.80 3.99 40.05
CA ALA A 115 13.82 4.99 40.43
C ALA A 115 12.42 4.68 39.88
N LEU A 116 12.32 4.18 38.66
CA LEU A 116 11.06 3.77 38.03
C LEU A 116 10.59 2.42 38.57
N LYS A 117 11.50 1.46 38.74
CA LYS A 117 11.20 0.13 39.29
C LYS A 117 10.50 0.16 40.65
N LYS A 118 10.87 1.11 41.51
CA LYS A 118 10.21 1.32 42.81
C LYS A 118 8.78 1.86 42.71
N ARG A 119 8.43 2.57 41.63
CA ARG A 119 7.18 3.32 41.49
C ARG A 119 6.20 2.72 40.51
N ILE A 120 6.69 1.93 39.55
CA ILE A 120 5.90 1.29 38.50
C ILE A 120 5.73 -0.19 38.81
N LYS A 121 4.48 -0.68 38.73
CA LYS A 121 4.13 -2.09 38.85
C LYS A 121 3.77 -2.64 37.47
N PRO A 122 4.57 -3.58 36.90
CA PRO A 122 4.17 -4.30 35.70
C PRO A 122 3.05 -5.31 36.01
N VAL A 123 2.04 -5.36 35.15
CA VAL A 123 0.95 -6.35 35.15
C VAL A 123 0.97 -7.05 33.79
N MET A 124 1.78 -8.09 33.67
CA MET A 124 2.12 -8.73 32.40
C MET A 124 0.93 -9.42 31.73
N SER A 125 -0.03 -9.95 32.50
CA SER A 125 -1.22 -10.63 31.97
C SER A 125 -2.08 -9.75 31.07
N VAL A 126 -2.14 -8.47 31.36
CA VAL A 126 -2.90 -7.47 30.58
C VAL A 126 -1.99 -6.46 29.87
N LYS A 127 -0.68 -6.68 29.87
CA LYS A 127 0.32 -5.77 29.26
C LYS A 127 0.14 -4.32 29.74
N ARG A 128 0.21 -4.11 31.08
CA ARG A 128 0.03 -2.78 31.70
C ARG A 128 1.18 -2.46 32.65
N LEU A 129 1.70 -1.24 32.57
CA LEU A 129 2.60 -0.62 33.55
C LEU A 129 1.81 0.39 34.37
N VAL A 130 1.69 0.18 35.67
CA VAL A 130 0.92 1.07 36.58
C VAL A 130 1.89 1.94 37.38
N TYR A 131 1.80 3.25 37.19
CA TYR A 131 2.54 4.25 37.99
C TYR A 131 1.70 4.69 39.18
N LYS A 132 2.02 4.17 40.35
CA LYS A 132 1.22 4.35 41.58
C LYS A 132 1.09 5.81 42.07
N PRO A 133 2.13 6.67 42.00
CA PRO A 133 2.05 8.01 42.59
C PRO A 133 0.93 8.88 42.05
N THR A 134 0.58 8.75 40.76
CA THR A 134 -0.51 9.53 40.14
C THR A 134 -1.66 8.65 39.65
N ASN A 135 -1.65 7.35 39.98
CA ASN A 135 -2.62 6.36 39.49
C ASN A 135 -2.72 6.33 37.95
N SER A 136 -1.58 6.50 37.28
CA SER A 136 -1.46 6.52 35.82
C SER A 136 -1.01 5.16 35.29
N TYR A 137 -1.28 4.88 34.01
CA TYR A 137 -0.82 3.63 33.43
C TYR A 137 -0.50 3.74 31.93
N TYR A 138 0.42 2.87 31.48
CA TYR A 138 0.64 2.56 30.08
C TYR A 138 0.16 1.15 29.79
N GLN A 139 -0.70 0.95 28.78
CA GLN A 139 -1.29 -0.34 28.44
C GLN A 139 -1.34 -0.58 26.92
N VAL A 140 -1.06 -1.83 26.52
CA VAL A 140 -1.28 -2.30 25.14
C VAL A 140 -2.78 -2.54 24.92
N LEU A 141 -3.33 -1.97 23.83
CA LEU A 141 -4.64 -2.30 23.33
C LEU A 141 -4.54 -3.35 22.21
N SER A 142 -5.43 -4.34 22.25
CA SER A 142 -5.63 -5.28 21.14
C SER A 142 -6.68 -4.72 20.18
N SER A 143 -6.64 -5.16 18.92
CA SER A 143 -7.64 -4.82 17.91
C SER A 143 -9.09 -5.16 18.31
N GLU A 144 -9.29 -6.13 19.19
CA GLU A 144 -10.60 -6.48 19.74
C GLU A 144 -11.15 -5.47 20.77
N ALA A 145 -10.34 -4.50 21.20
CA ALA A 145 -10.75 -3.47 22.14
C ALA A 145 -11.59 -2.33 21.54
N PHE A 146 -11.89 -2.37 20.24
CA PHE A 146 -12.68 -1.38 19.51
C PHE A 146 -14.07 -1.09 20.06
N THR A 147 -14.65 -2.01 20.83
CA THR A 147 -15.99 -1.85 21.42
C THR A 147 -16.00 -1.05 22.74
N LYS A 148 -14.84 -0.63 23.23
CA LYS A 148 -14.75 0.10 24.51
C LYS A 148 -14.79 1.62 24.30
N HIS A 149 -15.98 2.15 24.13
CA HIS A 149 -16.22 3.58 24.27
C HIS A 149 -16.04 4.00 25.74
N GLY A 150 -15.47 5.21 25.96
CA GLY A 150 -15.30 5.77 27.31
C GLY A 150 -13.86 5.79 27.83
N LEU A 151 -12.85 5.65 26.96
CA LEU A 151 -11.45 5.87 27.31
C LEU A 151 -11.19 7.37 27.52
N ASN A 152 -10.40 7.70 28.55
CA ASN A 152 -9.99 9.06 28.86
C ASN A 152 -8.50 9.22 28.55
N VAL A 153 -8.18 9.29 27.24
CA VAL A 153 -6.84 9.15 26.71
C VAL A 153 -5.99 10.39 26.98
N HIS A 154 -4.87 10.19 27.68
CA HIS A 154 -3.81 11.20 27.82
C HIS A 154 -2.71 11.03 26.77
N GLY A 155 -2.42 9.80 26.39
CA GLY A 155 -1.41 9.51 25.36
C GLY A 155 -1.72 8.28 24.54
N VAL A 156 -1.40 8.34 23.25
CA VAL A 156 -1.39 7.16 22.36
C VAL A 156 -0.06 7.07 21.67
N ILE A 157 0.51 5.89 21.68
CA ILE A 157 1.68 5.53 20.87
C ILE A 157 1.20 4.59 19.78
N PHE A 158 1.09 5.09 18.55
CA PHE A 158 0.88 4.27 17.36
C PHE A 158 2.23 3.87 16.77
N ASP A 159 2.57 2.59 16.88
CA ASP A 159 3.76 2.05 16.22
C ASP A 159 3.38 1.38 14.89
N GLU A 160 4.18 1.64 13.85
CA GLU A 160 4.01 1.13 12.49
C GLU A 160 2.59 1.41 11.94
N LEU A 161 2.16 2.68 11.96
CA LEU A 161 0.82 3.12 11.50
C LEU A 161 0.51 2.65 10.07
N HIS A 162 1.53 2.49 9.20
CA HIS A 162 1.37 2.00 7.82
C HIS A 162 0.82 0.57 7.74
N SER A 163 0.91 -0.21 8.82
CA SER A 163 0.42 -1.60 8.88
C SER A 163 -1.04 -1.72 9.34
N GLN A 164 -1.71 -0.62 9.66
CA GLN A 164 -3.11 -0.64 10.10
C GLN A 164 -4.02 -1.15 8.97
N PRO A 165 -4.88 -2.15 9.23
CA PRO A 165 -5.75 -2.72 8.21
C PRO A 165 -6.89 -1.78 7.79
N ASN A 166 -7.30 -0.88 8.67
CA ASN A 166 -8.32 0.14 8.45
C ASN A 166 -8.15 1.32 9.41
N ARG A 167 -9.02 2.31 9.32
CA ARG A 167 -8.95 3.53 10.14
C ARG A 167 -9.63 3.44 11.53
N GLU A 168 -10.35 2.35 11.83
CA GLU A 168 -11.22 2.27 13.01
C GLU A 168 -10.48 2.50 14.32
N LEU A 169 -9.36 1.77 14.55
CA LEU A 169 -8.56 1.97 15.78
C LEU A 169 -8.06 3.41 15.89
N PHE A 170 -7.55 3.95 14.79
CA PHE A 170 -7.05 5.30 14.74
C PHE A 170 -8.15 6.32 15.12
N ASP A 171 -9.33 6.19 14.52
CA ASP A 171 -10.46 7.10 14.77
C ASP A 171 -10.94 6.99 16.22
N VAL A 172 -11.10 5.80 16.78
CA VAL A 172 -11.51 5.59 18.18
C VAL A 172 -10.50 6.22 19.16
N MET A 173 -9.20 6.09 18.87
CA MET A 173 -8.15 6.56 19.78
C MET A 173 -7.85 8.05 19.67
N THR A 174 -8.17 8.69 18.53
CA THR A 174 -7.79 10.09 18.28
C THR A 174 -8.97 11.05 18.20
N LYS A 175 -10.20 10.55 17.93
CA LYS A 175 -11.39 11.39 17.80
C LYS A 175 -12.22 11.36 19.09
N GLY A 176 -12.13 12.42 19.87
CA GLY A 176 -12.91 12.62 21.10
C GLY A 176 -12.39 11.92 22.35
N SER A 177 -11.52 10.92 22.25
CA SER A 177 -11.02 10.16 23.40
C SER A 177 -10.12 10.98 24.34
N GLY A 178 -9.49 12.03 23.84
CA GLY A 178 -8.63 12.94 24.60
C GLY A 178 -9.30 14.26 25.02
N ASP A 179 -10.56 14.49 24.68
CA ASP A 179 -11.23 15.80 24.87
C ASP A 179 -11.36 16.23 26.35
N ALA A 180 -11.38 15.27 27.27
CA ALA A 180 -11.40 15.55 28.70
C ALA A 180 -10.01 15.86 29.29
N ARG A 181 -8.93 15.77 28.50
CA ARG A 181 -7.56 16.04 28.93
C ARG A 181 -7.10 17.40 28.47
N THR A 182 -6.29 18.06 29.28
CA THR A 182 -5.79 19.41 28.99
C THR A 182 -4.70 19.42 27.93
N GLN A 183 -3.89 18.36 27.84
CA GLN A 183 -2.75 18.25 26.91
C GLN A 183 -2.51 16.81 26.41
N PRO A 184 -3.50 16.16 25.76
CA PRO A 184 -3.31 14.82 25.22
C PRO A 184 -2.25 14.83 24.13
N LEU A 185 -1.56 13.68 23.93
CA LEU A 185 -0.58 13.51 22.83
C LEU A 185 -0.82 12.21 22.10
N PHE A 186 -1.04 12.31 20.78
CA PHE A 186 -1.04 11.21 19.84
C PHE A 186 0.31 11.15 19.13
N PHE A 187 1.17 10.23 19.55
CA PHE A 187 2.51 10.04 19.00
C PHE A 187 2.48 8.92 17.96
N LEU A 188 2.45 9.31 16.68
CA LEU A 188 2.35 8.42 15.53
C LEU A 188 3.74 8.20 14.98
N ILE A 189 4.28 6.99 15.09
CA ILE A 189 5.60 6.67 14.59
C ILE A 189 5.52 5.52 13.58
N THR A 190 6.08 5.72 12.40
CA THR A 190 5.88 4.80 11.28
C THR A 190 7.05 4.80 10.31
N THR A 191 6.99 3.92 9.35
CA THR A 191 7.75 3.91 8.10
C THR A 191 6.77 4.12 6.95
N ALA A 192 7.24 4.57 5.79
CA ALA A 192 6.44 4.65 4.57
C ALA A 192 5.75 3.32 4.25
N GLY A 193 4.54 3.41 3.75
CA GLY A 193 3.73 2.26 3.34
C GLY A 193 3.69 2.05 1.83
N THR A 194 2.77 1.20 1.41
CA THR A 194 2.50 0.89 0.00
C THR A 194 1.06 1.23 -0.40
N ASP A 195 0.15 1.30 0.58
CA ASP A 195 -1.26 1.61 0.36
C ASP A 195 -1.52 3.11 0.53
N ARG A 196 -1.75 3.79 -0.58
CA ARG A 196 -2.05 5.23 -0.63
C ARG A 196 -3.50 5.57 -0.21
N ASN A 197 -4.34 4.56 0.04
CA ASN A 197 -5.69 4.74 0.58
C ASN A 197 -5.74 4.53 2.11
N SER A 198 -4.61 4.22 2.73
CA SER A 198 -4.51 3.97 4.16
C SER A 198 -4.61 5.25 4.99
N ILE A 199 -5.01 5.10 6.26
CA ILE A 199 -4.97 6.20 7.24
C ILE A 199 -3.55 6.75 7.43
N CYS A 200 -2.52 5.90 7.28
CA CYS A 200 -1.13 6.34 7.37
C CYS A 200 -0.78 7.29 6.22
N PHE A 201 -1.21 7.00 4.98
CA PHE A 201 -0.98 7.91 3.85
C PHE A 201 -1.76 9.23 4.00
N GLU A 202 -2.98 9.20 4.56
CA GLU A 202 -3.73 10.42 4.88
C GLU A 202 -2.93 11.31 5.85
N GLN A 203 -2.31 10.72 6.89
CA GLN A 203 -1.46 11.46 7.82
C GLN A 203 -0.14 11.93 7.18
N HIS A 204 0.47 11.11 6.32
CA HIS A 204 1.63 11.49 5.52
C HIS A 204 1.33 12.71 4.64
N GLN A 205 0.24 12.67 3.87
CA GLN A 205 -0.15 13.79 3.01
C GLN A 205 -0.41 15.07 3.81
N LYS A 206 -1.08 14.95 4.97
CA LYS A 206 -1.26 16.08 5.89
C LYS A 206 0.09 16.63 6.37
N ALA A 207 1.03 15.76 6.71
CA ALA A 207 2.37 16.16 7.15
C ALA A 207 3.13 16.89 6.03
N VAL A 208 3.11 16.36 4.81
CA VAL A 208 3.72 17.01 3.62
C VAL A 208 3.08 18.37 3.36
N ASP A 209 1.75 18.48 3.37
CA ASP A 209 1.04 19.75 3.14
C ASP A 209 1.40 20.82 4.17
N ILE A 210 1.66 20.42 5.43
CA ILE A 210 2.11 21.35 6.48
C ILE A 210 3.57 21.75 6.26
N LEU A 211 4.45 20.80 5.97
CA LEU A 211 5.88 21.06 5.73
C LEU A 211 6.12 21.97 4.52
N GLU A 212 5.30 21.83 3.48
CA GLU A 212 5.34 22.67 2.29
C GLU A 212 4.52 23.97 2.40
N GLY A 213 3.87 24.22 3.53
CA GLY A 213 3.09 25.44 3.78
C GLY A 213 1.73 25.50 3.06
N ARG A 214 1.26 24.39 2.46
CA ARG A 214 -0.07 24.31 1.82
C ARG A 214 -1.20 24.21 2.85
N LYS A 215 -0.91 23.77 4.06
CA LYS A 215 -1.86 23.63 5.16
C LYS A 215 -1.27 24.16 6.45
N ILE A 216 -2.11 24.79 7.26
CA ILE A 216 -1.74 25.28 8.60
C ILE A 216 -2.52 24.48 9.63
N ASP A 217 -1.82 23.72 10.48
CA ASP A 217 -2.38 23.07 11.66
C ASP A 217 -1.36 23.21 12.81
N PRO A 218 -1.54 24.21 13.69
CA PRO A 218 -0.58 24.49 14.75
C PRO A 218 -0.54 23.42 15.85
N THR A 219 -1.47 22.45 15.82
CA THR A 219 -1.54 21.35 16.79
C THR A 219 -0.89 20.06 16.29
N PHE A 220 -0.46 20.03 15.04
CA PHE A 220 0.16 18.89 14.39
C PHE A 220 1.66 19.14 14.19
N TYR A 221 2.51 18.25 14.67
CA TYR A 221 3.96 18.30 14.52
C TYR A 221 4.43 17.25 13.49
N PRO A 222 4.77 17.65 12.25
CA PRO A 222 5.19 16.74 11.21
C PRO A 222 6.70 16.56 11.19
N VAL A 223 7.17 15.31 11.09
CA VAL A 223 8.57 14.96 10.81
C VAL A 223 8.60 13.81 9.82
N ILE A 224 9.24 14.03 8.68
CA ILE A 224 9.46 13.02 7.64
C ILE A 224 10.95 12.97 7.31
N TYR A 225 11.57 11.80 7.50
CA TYR A 225 12.89 11.46 7.02
C TYR A 225 12.77 10.44 5.92
N GLY A 226 13.11 10.81 4.71
CA GLY A 226 12.99 9.95 3.53
C GLY A 226 13.59 10.62 2.30
N ILE A 227 13.47 9.94 1.17
CA ILE A 227 13.78 10.52 -0.14
C ILE A 227 12.47 10.84 -0.88
N GLU A 228 12.53 11.83 -1.76
CA GLU A 228 11.44 12.20 -2.65
C GLU A 228 11.44 11.34 -3.92
N ASP A 229 10.34 11.38 -4.69
CA ASP A 229 10.23 10.64 -5.96
C ASP A 229 11.25 11.11 -7.02
N THR A 230 11.74 12.35 -6.89
CA THR A 230 12.75 12.95 -7.76
C THR A 230 14.19 12.65 -7.34
N ASP A 231 14.41 12.15 -6.13
CA ASP A 231 15.76 11.83 -5.65
C ASP A 231 16.26 10.51 -6.27
N ASP A 232 17.53 10.49 -6.66
CA ASP A 232 18.17 9.26 -7.13
C ASP A 232 18.39 8.29 -5.94
N TRP A 233 17.66 7.19 -5.91
CA TRP A 233 17.75 6.19 -4.86
C TRP A 233 19.07 5.42 -4.84
N THR A 234 19.87 5.51 -5.92
CA THR A 234 21.18 4.87 -6.03
C THR A 234 22.32 5.74 -5.46
N ASP A 235 22.07 7.01 -5.22
CA ASP A 235 23.04 7.93 -4.64
C ASP A 235 23.12 7.78 -3.11
N GLU A 236 24.28 7.38 -2.62
CA GLU A 236 24.53 7.17 -1.18
C GLU A 236 24.26 8.44 -0.34
N ARG A 237 24.41 9.65 -0.90
CA ARG A 237 24.07 10.90 -0.19
C ARG A 237 22.61 10.95 0.20
N ASN A 238 21.72 10.42 -0.64
CA ASN A 238 20.29 10.32 -0.36
C ASN A 238 19.98 9.28 0.73
N TRP A 239 20.85 8.27 0.91
CA TRP A 239 20.69 7.33 2.02
C TRP A 239 20.93 8.00 3.38
N TYR A 240 21.91 8.91 3.48
CA TYR A 240 22.13 9.72 4.69
C TYR A 240 20.99 10.73 4.90
N LYS A 241 20.45 11.35 3.83
CA LYS A 241 19.26 12.23 3.91
C LYS A 241 18.08 11.49 4.56
N ALA A 242 17.82 10.24 4.16
CA ALA A 242 16.72 9.43 4.66
C ALA A 242 16.97 8.87 6.08
N ASN A 243 18.21 8.58 6.43
CA ASN A 243 18.56 7.80 7.63
C ASN A 243 19.38 8.62 8.64
N PRO A 244 18.75 9.44 9.49
CA PRO A 244 19.47 10.34 10.40
C PRO A 244 20.24 9.61 11.52
N SER A 245 20.03 8.30 11.71
CA SER A 245 20.81 7.46 12.64
C SER A 245 21.82 6.54 11.93
N LEU A 246 22.08 6.77 10.64
CA LEU A 246 23.06 5.98 9.86
C LEU A 246 24.47 6.20 10.43
N GLY A 247 25.21 5.12 10.61
CA GLY A 247 26.50 5.13 11.32
C GLY A 247 26.39 4.92 12.84
N HIS A 248 25.22 5.18 13.46
CA HIS A 248 24.96 4.92 14.88
C HIS A 248 24.19 3.60 15.08
N THR A 249 22.94 3.54 14.60
CA THR A 249 22.06 2.37 14.78
C THR A 249 22.25 1.31 13.69
N VAL A 250 22.58 1.75 12.48
CA VAL A 250 22.80 0.89 11.30
C VAL A 250 24.15 1.23 10.69
N ASP A 251 24.94 0.20 10.40
CA ASP A 251 26.19 0.31 9.68
C ASP A 251 25.91 0.53 8.19
N ILE A 252 26.65 1.45 7.56
CA ILE A 252 26.54 1.76 6.13
C ILE A 252 26.79 0.53 5.25
N GLU A 253 27.69 -0.37 5.63
CA GLU A 253 27.98 -1.58 4.87
C GLU A 253 26.75 -2.50 4.74
N LYS A 254 25.88 -2.53 5.75
CA LYS A 254 24.62 -3.27 5.68
C LYS A 254 23.62 -2.64 4.70
N VAL A 255 23.66 -1.32 4.56
CA VAL A 255 22.81 -0.62 3.58
C VAL A 255 23.36 -0.84 2.18
N ARG A 256 24.68 -0.79 1.99
CA ARG A 256 25.35 -1.08 0.71
C ARG A 256 25.06 -2.51 0.24
N ALA A 257 25.15 -3.49 1.13
CA ALA A 257 24.81 -4.89 0.80
C ALA A 257 23.35 -5.04 0.37
N ALA A 258 22.42 -4.40 1.09
CA ALA A 258 21.01 -4.42 0.72
C ALA A 258 20.74 -3.70 -0.61
N PHE A 259 21.46 -2.63 -0.91
CA PHE A 259 21.38 -1.90 -2.18
C PHE A 259 21.85 -2.77 -3.36
N LEU A 260 22.97 -3.47 -3.22
CA LEU A 260 23.48 -4.35 -4.28
C LEU A 260 22.45 -5.43 -4.65
N SER A 261 21.81 -6.05 -3.65
CA SER A 261 20.72 -7.01 -3.88
C SER A 261 19.52 -6.36 -4.57
N ALA A 262 19.12 -5.16 -4.13
CA ALA A 262 18.00 -4.43 -4.69
C ALA A 262 18.23 -3.99 -6.14
N LYS A 263 19.47 -3.67 -6.52
CA LYS A 263 19.83 -3.28 -7.89
C LYS A 263 19.65 -4.40 -8.91
N GLU A 264 19.81 -5.66 -8.47
CA GLU A 264 19.69 -6.83 -9.32
C GLU A 264 18.27 -7.41 -9.38
N ASN A 265 17.42 -7.05 -8.39
CA ASN A 265 16.09 -7.63 -8.25
C ASN A 265 15.02 -6.52 -8.04
N PRO A 266 14.13 -6.28 -9.04
CA PRO A 266 13.08 -5.25 -8.93
C PRO A 266 12.14 -5.41 -7.73
N ALA A 267 11.90 -6.64 -7.25
CA ALA A 267 11.08 -6.87 -6.06
C ALA A 267 11.78 -6.37 -4.78
N GLU A 268 13.10 -6.50 -4.72
CA GLU A 268 13.91 -6.01 -3.60
C GLU A 268 14.15 -4.51 -3.68
N GLU A 269 14.16 -3.90 -4.88
CA GLU A 269 14.23 -2.45 -5.05
C GLU A 269 13.10 -1.76 -4.28
N ASN A 270 11.85 -2.16 -4.48
CA ASN A 270 10.73 -1.56 -3.78
C ASN A 270 10.85 -1.71 -2.25
N LEU A 271 11.30 -2.88 -1.77
CA LEU A 271 11.55 -3.09 -0.34
C LEU A 271 12.69 -2.21 0.19
N PHE A 272 13.77 -2.05 -0.57
CA PHE A 272 14.87 -1.17 -0.21
C PHE A 272 14.40 0.29 -0.12
N ARG A 273 13.71 0.78 -1.16
CA ARG A 273 13.18 2.15 -1.22
C ARG A 273 12.20 2.41 -0.08
N GLN A 274 11.28 1.49 0.20
CA GLN A 274 10.33 1.62 1.30
C GLN A 274 11.01 1.56 2.67
N LEU A 275 11.78 0.51 2.94
CA LEU A 275 12.25 0.20 4.30
C LEU A 275 13.54 0.93 4.68
N ARG A 276 14.41 1.23 3.69
CA ARG A 276 15.71 1.88 3.91
C ARG A 276 15.71 3.36 3.56
N LEU A 277 14.90 3.77 2.58
CA LEU A 277 14.84 5.15 2.13
C LEU A 277 13.53 5.85 2.49
N ASN A 278 12.61 5.12 3.15
CA ASN A 278 11.31 5.65 3.60
C ASN A 278 10.51 6.31 2.49
N GLN A 279 10.56 5.75 1.30
CA GLN A 279 9.82 6.22 0.15
C GLN A 279 8.49 5.46 0.03
N TRP A 280 7.41 6.18 -0.26
CA TRP A 280 6.12 5.60 -0.55
C TRP A 280 6.14 4.94 -1.93
N VAL A 281 6.21 3.62 -1.96
CA VAL A 281 6.18 2.82 -3.19
C VAL A 281 4.76 2.36 -3.48
N LYS A 282 4.41 2.20 -4.76
CA LYS A 282 3.04 1.83 -5.13
C LYS A 282 2.65 0.42 -4.69
N GLN A 283 3.63 -0.47 -4.51
CA GLN A 283 3.39 -1.85 -4.09
C GLN A 283 4.66 -2.49 -3.47
N SER A 284 4.44 -3.48 -2.61
CA SER A 284 5.54 -4.21 -1.96
C SER A 284 6.33 -5.11 -2.92
N THR A 285 5.69 -5.64 -3.96
CA THR A 285 6.30 -6.49 -5.00
C THR A 285 5.62 -6.23 -6.33
N ARG A 286 6.37 -5.71 -7.30
CA ARG A 286 5.91 -5.60 -8.70
C ARG A 286 6.03 -6.95 -9.37
N TRP A 287 4.98 -7.36 -10.09
CA TRP A 287 5.06 -8.53 -10.95
C TRP A 287 5.62 -8.19 -12.33
N MET A 288 5.12 -7.12 -12.97
CA MET A 288 5.52 -6.74 -14.32
C MET A 288 6.71 -5.78 -14.30
N GLN A 289 7.72 -6.04 -15.10
CA GLN A 289 8.80 -5.09 -15.40
C GLN A 289 8.25 -4.03 -16.36
N MET A 290 7.90 -2.86 -15.83
CA MET A 290 7.20 -1.82 -16.62
C MET A 290 8.05 -1.26 -17.76
N GLU A 291 9.39 -1.27 -17.65
CA GLU A 291 10.30 -0.91 -18.76
C GLU A 291 10.13 -1.86 -19.95
N LYS A 292 9.98 -3.16 -19.68
CA LYS A 292 9.72 -4.17 -20.71
C LYS A 292 8.33 -4.09 -21.29
N TRP A 293 7.35 -3.80 -20.43
CA TRP A 293 5.99 -3.51 -20.87
C TRP A 293 5.97 -2.29 -21.79
N ASP A 294 6.56 -1.17 -21.38
CA ASP A 294 6.60 0.06 -22.15
C ASP A 294 7.35 -0.09 -23.48
N ALA A 295 8.30 -1.04 -23.61
CA ALA A 295 8.97 -1.35 -24.87
C ALA A 295 8.05 -2.05 -25.91
N CYS A 296 6.85 -2.50 -25.49
CA CYS A 296 5.86 -3.15 -26.35
C CYS A 296 4.78 -2.16 -26.87
N ASP A 297 5.10 -0.87 -27.06
CA ASP A 297 4.19 0.24 -27.31
C ASP A 297 3.91 0.54 -28.79
N GLU A 298 4.23 -0.36 -29.69
CA GLU A 298 3.98 -0.18 -31.13
C GLU A 298 2.54 0.26 -31.41
N VAL A 299 2.37 1.22 -32.34
CA VAL A 299 1.07 1.80 -32.69
C VAL A 299 0.17 0.78 -33.37
N ILE A 300 -1.02 0.59 -32.84
CA ILE A 300 -2.04 -0.29 -33.41
C ILE A 300 -2.97 0.53 -34.31
N ASN A 301 -3.03 0.17 -35.58
CA ASN A 301 -4.10 0.66 -36.46
C ASN A 301 -5.29 -0.31 -36.38
N LEU A 302 -6.36 0.10 -35.70
CA LEU A 302 -7.55 -0.72 -35.47
C LEU A 302 -8.27 -1.12 -36.78
N ASP A 303 -8.18 -0.29 -37.84
CA ASP A 303 -8.81 -0.58 -39.12
C ASP A 303 -8.20 -1.82 -39.80
N THR A 304 -6.92 -2.09 -39.55
CA THR A 304 -6.26 -3.30 -40.09
C THR A 304 -6.67 -4.58 -39.38
N LEU A 305 -7.36 -4.47 -38.25
CA LEU A 305 -7.86 -5.59 -37.47
C LEU A 305 -9.33 -5.95 -37.79
N ILE A 306 -10.04 -5.12 -38.55
CA ILE A 306 -11.44 -5.40 -38.94
C ILE A 306 -11.53 -6.75 -39.66
N GLY A 307 -12.48 -7.59 -39.23
CA GLY A 307 -12.65 -8.96 -39.74
C GLY A 307 -11.59 -9.96 -39.33
N ARG A 308 -10.58 -9.57 -38.51
CA ARG A 308 -9.56 -10.47 -38.01
C ARG A 308 -10.09 -11.29 -36.82
N GLU A 309 -9.64 -12.53 -36.73
CA GLU A 309 -9.93 -13.41 -35.60
C GLU A 309 -9.27 -12.93 -34.33
N CYS A 310 -10.03 -12.95 -33.23
CA CYS A 310 -9.55 -12.62 -31.90
C CYS A 310 -10.27 -13.42 -30.82
N TYR A 311 -9.72 -13.37 -29.61
CA TYR A 311 -10.24 -13.93 -28.38
C TYR A 311 -10.41 -12.82 -27.36
N ALA A 312 -11.40 -12.93 -26.50
CA ALA A 312 -11.70 -11.87 -25.54
C ALA A 312 -11.70 -12.36 -24.09
N GLY A 313 -11.45 -11.45 -23.18
CA GLY A 313 -11.65 -11.60 -21.75
C GLY A 313 -12.57 -10.51 -21.23
N LEU A 314 -13.52 -10.89 -20.38
CA LEU A 314 -14.47 -10.00 -19.75
C LEU A 314 -14.36 -10.11 -18.23
N ASP A 315 -13.95 -9.04 -17.57
CA ASP A 315 -13.95 -8.92 -16.11
C ASP A 315 -14.96 -7.85 -15.69
N LEU A 316 -16.09 -8.29 -15.14
CA LEU A 316 -17.22 -7.46 -14.74
C LEU A 316 -17.10 -7.03 -13.28
N SER A 317 -17.25 -5.76 -13.02
CA SER A 317 -17.39 -5.24 -11.65
C SER A 317 -18.83 -5.35 -11.13
N THR A 318 -19.00 -5.53 -9.81
CA THR A 318 -20.33 -5.75 -9.22
C THR A 318 -21.17 -4.49 -9.03
N THR A 319 -20.56 -3.31 -8.75
CA THR A 319 -21.34 -2.09 -8.43
C THR A 319 -20.67 -0.78 -8.81
N LEU A 320 -19.44 -0.57 -8.40
CA LEU A 320 -18.78 0.74 -8.48
C LEU A 320 -17.43 0.70 -9.18
N ASP A 321 -16.95 -0.49 -9.58
CA ASP A 321 -15.58 -0.68 -10.02
C ASP A 321 -15.42 -0.59 -11.55
N LEU A 322 -14.18 -0.66 -12.00
CA LEU A 322 -13.82 -0.68 -13.41
C LEU A 322 -14.27 -2.02 -14.03
N THR A 323 -14.98 -1.96 -15.15
CA THR A 323 -15.26 -3.14 -15.98
C THR A 323 -14.29 -3.13 -17.16
N ALA A 324 -13.73 -4.30 -17.47
CA ALA A 324 -12.77 -4.45 -18.56
C ALA A 324 -13.21 -5.54 -19.56
N PHE A 325 -13.12 -5.20 -20.85
CA PHE A 325 -13.24 -6.14 -21.96
C PHE A 325 -11.99 -6.00 -22.83
N VAL A 326 -11.22 -7.08 -22.95
CA VAL A 326 -9.92 -7.04 -23.63
C VAL A 326 -9.92 -8.04 -24.78
N LEU A 327 -9.59 -7.59 -25.98
CA LEU A 327 -9.37 -8.42 -27.15
C LEU A 327 -7.89 -8.79 -27.30
N VAL A 328 -7.60 -10.03 -27.62
CA VAL A 328 -6.27 -10.53 -27.99
C VAL A 328 -6.33 -11.13 -29.37
N PHE A 329 -5.57 -10.56 -30.30
CA PHE A 329 -5.40 -11.05 -31.67
C PHE A 329 -4.15 -11.89 -31.74
N PRO A 330 -4.22 -13.21 -32.02
CA PRO A 330 -3.04 -14.04 -32.17
C PRO A 330 -2.26 -13.69 -33.45
N PRO A 331 -0.95 -13.93 -33.47
CA PRO A 331 -0.14 -13.78 -34.68
C PRO A 331 -0.60 -14.74 -35.79
N ARG A 332 -0.59 -14.28 -37.06
CA ARG A 332 -0.93 -15.08 -38.24
C ARG A 332 0.28 -15.85 -38.78
N ASN A 333 1.49 -15.45 -38.37
CA ASN A 333 2.75 -16.06 -38.76
C ASN A 333 3.82 -15.80 -37.68
N ASP A 334 4.99 -16.40 -37.82
CA ASP A 334 6.08 -16.35 -36.83
C ASP A 334 6.68 -14.94 -36.60
N THR A 335 6.47 -14.01 -37.54
CA THR A 335 7.00 -12.65 -37.48
C THR A 335 6.04 -11.67 -36.83
N GLU A 336 4.75 -11.98 -36.79
CA GLU A 336 3.75 -11.14 -36.10
C GLU A 336 3.81 -11.30 -34.59
N LYS A 337 3.25 -10.30 -33.90
CA LYS A 337 3.12 -10.26 -32.46
C LYS A 337 1.65 -10.43 -32.06
N TYR A 338 1.40 -10.83 -30.80
CA TYR A 338 0.08 -10.72 -30.21
C TYR A 338 -0.32 -9.26 -30.06
N ILE A 339 -1.57 -8.91 -30.41
CA ILE A 339 -2.07 -7.54 -30.28
C ILE A 339 -3.15 -7.53 -29.20
N ILE A 340 -3.02 -6.63 -28.23
CA ILE A 340 -3.98 -6.45 -27.14
C ILE A 340 -4.71 -5.13 -27.31
N VAL A 341 -6.05 -5.19 -27.36
CA VAL A 341 -6.91 -4.03 -27.49
C VAL A 341 -7.91 -4.01 -26.34
N PRO A 342 -7.75 -3.11 -25.35
CA PRO A 342 -8.63 -3.04 -24.18
C PRO A 342 -9.77 -2.05 -24.38
N TYR A 343 -10.90 -2.32 -23.71
CA TYR A 343 -12.03 -1.43 -23.53
C TYR A 343 -12.42 -1.40 -22.05
N PHE A 344 -12.73 -0.20 -21.55
CA PHE A 344 -13.05 0.01 -20.13
C PHE A 344 -14.33 0.82 -19.95
N TRP A 345 -15.07 0.50 -18.88
CA TRP A 345 -16.26 1.24 -18.45
C TRP A 345 -16.22 1.55 -16.97
N ILE A 346 -16.76 2.72 -16.60
CA ILE A 346 -16.92 3.17 -15.23
C ILE A 346 -18.24 3.97 -15.11
N PRO A 347 -18.98 3.88 -13.97
CA PRO A 347 -20.15 4.73 -13.74
C PRO A 347 -19.78 6.22 -13.73
N GLU A 348 -20.59 7.07 -14.37
CA GLU A 348 -20.30 8.49 -14.57
C GLU A 348 -20.49 9.33 -13.31
N GLU A 349 -21.53 9.02 -12.52
CA GLU A 349 -21.80 9.73 -11.28
C GLU A 349 -20.61 9.59 -10.30
N ASN A 350 -20.29 10.70 -9.64
CA ASN A 350 -19.18 10.78 -8.70
C ASN A 350 -17.77 10.57 -9.30
N LEU A 351 -17.59 10.62 -10.62
CA LEU A 351 -16.27 10.47 -11.24
C LEU A 351 -15.22 11.41 -10.62
N ARG A 352 -15.59 12.70 -10.40
CA ARG A 352 -14.71 13.68 -9.74
C ARG A 352 -14.38 13.32 -8.29
N GLN A 353 -15.32 12.73 -7.57
CA GLN A 353 -15.06 12.26 -6.19
C GLN A 353 -14.09 11.08 -6.20
N ARG A 354 -14.22 10.18 -7.18
CA ARG A 354 -13.30 9.04 -7.37
C ARG A 354 -11.90 9.50 -7.73
N VAL A 355 -11.76 10.47 -8.64
CA VAL A 355 -10.46 11.08 -8.96
C VAL A 355 -9.77 11.59 -7.69
N ARG A 356 -10.52 12.26 -6.80
CA ARG A 356 -9.97 12.77 -5.53
C ARG A 356 -9.66 11.67 -4.51
N ARG A 357 -10.50 10.63 -4.46
CA ARG A 357 -10.36 9.52 -3.50
C ARG A 357 -9.21 8.58 -3.89
N ASP A 358 -9.21 8.18 -5.17
CA ASP A 358 -8.31 7.14 -5.69
C ASP A 358 -7.00 7.74 -6.25
N HIS A 359 -6.92 9.08 -6.37
CA HIS A 359 -5.80 9.81 -7.00
C HIS A 359 -5.46 9.32 -8.42
N VAL A 360 -6.48 8.84 -9.14
CA VAL A 360 -6.39 8.30 -10.51
C VAL A 360 -7.09 9.24 -11.48
N PRO A 361 -6.49 9.59 -12.63
CA PRO A 361 -7.02 10.58 -13.56
C PRO A 361 -8.12 10.02 -14.48
N TYR A 362 -9.19 9.48 -13.90
CA TYR A 362 -10.31 8.90 -14.65
C TYR A 362 -10.99 9.92 -15.59
N ASP A 363 -11.06 11.19 -15.19
CA ASP A 363 -11.61 12.29 -15.97
C ASP A 363 -10.78 12.60 -17.22
N VAL A 364 -9.45 12.56 -17.10
CA VAL A 364 -8.52 12.70 -18.23
C VAL A 364 -8.66 11.50 -19.18
N TRP A 365 -8.74 10.30 -18.65
CA TRP A 365 -8.91 9.10 -19.46
C TRP A 365 -10.26 9.04 -20.17
N LYS A 366 -11.34 9.53 -19.52
CA LYS A 366 -12.64 9.71 -20.17
C LYS A 366 -12.56 10.74 -21.30
N ALA A 367 -11.97 11.91 -21.04
CA ALA A 367 -11.86 12.98 -22.03
C ALA A 367 -11.09 12.55 -23.30
N ASN A 368 -10.10 11.66 -23.13
CA ASN A 368 -9.29 11.11 -24.23
C ASN A 368 -9.87 9.80 -24.83
N GLY A 369 -11.04 9.34 -24.37
CA GLY A 369 -11.69 8.14 -24.91
C GLY A 369 -11.10 6.81 -24.47
N PHE A 370 -10.18 6.79 -23.48
CA PHE A 370 -9.59 5.56 -22.93
C PHE A 370 -10.53 4.81 -21.98
N ILE A 371 -11.52 5.50 -21.40
CA ILE A 371 -12.59 4.92 -20.58
C ILE A 371 -13.93 5.43 -21.09
N ARG A 372 -14.90 4.55 -21.22
CA ARG A 372 -16.30 4.86 -21.47
C ARG A 372 -17.04 5.02 -20.15
N THR A 373 -18.10 5.82 -20.12
CA THR A 373 -18.94 5.95 -18.93
C THR A 373 -20.31 5.33 -19.16
N THR A 374 -20.86 4.73 -18.08
CA THR A 374 -22.27 4.31 -18.00
C THR A 374 -23.05 5.33 -17.18
N GLU A 375 -24.33 5.55 -17.49
CA GLU A 375 -25.17 6.49 -16.75
C GLU A 375 -25.42 6.02 -15.31
N GLY A 376 -25.52 6.98 -14.38
CA GLY A 376 -25.80 6.72 -12.98
C GLY A 376 -24.54 6.43 -12.14
N ASN A 377 -24.78 5.96 -10.91
CA ASN A 377 -23.75 5.69 -9.91
C ASN A 377 -23.34 4.22 -9.82
N VAL A 378 -24.01 3.33 -10.56
CA VAL A 378 -23.72 1.90 -10.67
C VAL A 378 -23.45 1.52 -12.13
N VAL A 379 -22.81 0.37 -12.31
CA VAL A 379 -22.51 -0.16 -13.66
C VAL A 379 -23.81 -0.50 -14.38
N ASP A 380 -24.02 0.12 -15.56
CA ASP A 380 -25.12 -0.25 -16.46
C ASP A 380 -24.66 -1.35 -17.42
N TYR A 381 -25.03 -2.59 -17.11
CA TYR A 381 -24.70 -3.75 -17.92
C TYR A 381 -25.36 -3.75 -19.31
N ARG A 382 -26.50 -3.08 -19.50
CA ARG A 382 -27.16 -2.99 -20.81
C ARG A 382 -26.32 -2.15 -21.77
N ARG A 383 -25.74 -1.07 -21.27
CA ARG A 383 -24.83 -0.23 -22.05
C ARG A 383 -23.56 -1.00 -22.43
N ILE A 384 -22.97 -1.73 -21.49
CA ILE A 384 -21.79 -2.56 -21.73
C ILE A 384 -22.08 -3.66 -22.74
N GLU A 385 -23.22 -4.32 -22.64
CA GLU A 385 -23.69 -5.34 -23.58
C GLU A 385 -23.81 -4.79 -25.01
N ALA A 386 -24.45 -3.62 -25.17
CA ALA A 386 -24.58 -2.96 -26.47
C ALA A 386 -23.21 -2.60 -27.07
N ASP A 387 -22.31 -2.07 -26.25
CA ASP A 387 -20.94 -1.73 -26.67
C ASP A 387 -20.14 -2.99 -27.06
N ILE A 388 -20.26 -4.11 -26.30
CA ILE A 388 -19.58 -5.37 -26.64
C ILE A 388 -20.11 -5.92 -27.97
N LYS A 389 -21.42 -5.85 -28.23
CA LYS A 389 -22.01 -6.24 -29.52
C LYS A 389 -21.46 -5.41 -30.68
N ASP A 390 -21.38 -4.09 -30.54
CA ASP A 390 -20.78 -3.21 -31.54
C ASP A 390 -19.30 -3.54 -31.80
N ILE A 391 -18.53 -3.78 -30.72
CA ILE A 391 -17.13 -4.19 -30.84
C ILE A 391 -17.02 -5.54 -31.54
N ALA A 392 -17.80 -6.54 -31.13
CA ALA A 392 -17.77 -7.88 -31.68
C ALA A 392 -18.22 -7.93 -33.15
N SER A 393 -19.06 -6.99 -33.59
CA SER A 393 -19.47 -6.88 -35.00
C SER A 393 -18.33 -6.49 -35.97
N LYS A 394 -17.26 -5.88 -35.45
CA LYS A 394 -16.11 -5.43 -36.22
C LYS A 394 -15.06 -6.51 -36.42
N TYR A 395 -15.00 -7.48 -35.52
CA TYR A 395 -13.97 -8.51 -35.47
C TYR A 395 -14.61 -9.91 -35.43
N VAL A 396 -13.82 -10.93 -35.75
CA VAL A 396 -14.27 -12.32 -35.62
C VAL A 396 -13.90 -12.81 -34.21
N VAL A 397 -14.76 -12.49 -33.23
CA VAL A 397 -14.56 -12.91 -31.84
C VAL A 397 -14.92 -14.39 -31.70
N ARG A 398 -13.93 -15.24 -31.53
CA ARG A 398 -14.11 -16.70 -31.45
C ARG A 398 -14.68 -17.13 -30.10
N GLU A 399 -14.10 -16.61 -29.02
CA GLU A 399 -14.49 -16.95 -27.64
C GLU A 399 -14.30 -15.73 -26.73
N ILE A 400 -15.16 -15.63 -25.72
CA ILE A 400 -15.08 -14.63 -24.65
C ILE A 400 -14.95 -15.36 -23.31
N ALA A 401 -13.78 -15.32 -22.70
CA ALA A 401 -13.56 -15.83 -21.34
C ALA A 401 -14.12 -14.84 -20.30
N TYR A 402 -14.82 -15.33 -19.29
CA TYR A 402 -15.42 -14.50 -18.24
C TYR A 402 -15.30 -15.14 -16.87
N ASP A 403 -15.28 -14.29 -15.79
CA ASP A 403 -15.34 -14.81 -14.43
C ASP A 403 -16.76 -15.31 -14.10
N ARG A 404 -16.87 -16.59 -13.76
CA ARG A 404 -18.14 -17.29 -13.51
C ARG A 404 -18.94 -16.75 -12.31
N TYR A 405 -18.31 -15.98 -11.40
CA TYR A 405 -18.98 -15.58 -10.15
C TYR A 405 -19.87 -14.32 -10.28
N ASN A 406 -19.75 -13.50 -11.32
CA ASN A 406 -20.35 -12.16 -11.33
C ASN A 406 -21.28 -11.84 -12.52
N ALA A 407 -21.71 -12.81 -13.36
CA ALA A 407 -22.14 -12.38 -14.71
C ALA A 407 -23.36 -13.11 -15.30
N THR A 408 -24.35 -13.51 -14.54
CA THR A 408 -25.38 -14.45 -15.06
C THR A 408 -26.21 -13.89 -16.22
N GLN A 409 -26.81 -12.69 -16.09
CA GLN A 409 -27.74 -12.18 -17.13
C GLN A 409 -27.06 -11.66 -18.40
N ILE A 410 -26.00 -10.86 -18.26
CA ILE A 410 -25.27 -10.33 -19.43
C ILE A 410 -24.65 -11.45 -20.26
N ILE A 411 -24.17 -12.53 -19.62
CA ILE A 411 -23.60 -13.68 -20.30
C ILE A 411 -24.66 -14.38 -21.14
N LEU A 412 -25.85 -14.61 -20.59
CA LEU A 412 -26.98 -15.23 -21.32
C LEU A 412 -27.36 -14.38 -22.53
N ASN A 413 -27.48 -13.07 -22.35
CA ASN A 413 -27.82 -12.16 -23.44
C ASN A 413 -26.78 -12.19 -24.57
N LEU A 414 -25.47 -12.20 -24.23
CA LEU A 414 -24.39 -12.29 -25.21
C LEU A 414 -24.37 -13.66 -25.91
N GLN A 415 -24.72 -14.75 -25.24
CA GLN A 415 -24.88 -16.07 -25.84
C GLN A 415 -26.06 -16.12 -26.81
N ASP A 416 -27.20 -15.53 -26.46
CA ASP A 416 -28.38 -15.45 -27.32
C ASP A 416 -28.11 -14.67 -28.63
N GLU A 417 -27.12 -13.75 -28.60
CA GLU A 417 -26.62 -13.03 -29.78
C GLU A 417 -25.54 -13.82 -30.56
N GLY A 418 -25.30 -15.09 -30.20
CA GLY A 418 -24.41 -15.98 -30.91
C GLY A 418 -22.93 -15.88 -30.51
N LEU A 419 -22.56 -15.17 -29.43
CA LEU A 419 -21.21 -15.10 -28.93
C LEU A 419 -20.87 -16.32 -28.06
N THR A 420 -19.69 -16.90 -28.25
CA THR A 420 -19.25 -18.08 -27.48
C THR A 420 -18.66 -17.64 -26.16
N MET A 421 -19.38 -17.82 -25.06
CA MET A 421 -18.99 -17.43 -23.71
C MET A 421 -18.36 -18.60 -22.96
N ILE A 422 -17.12 -18.46 -22.48
CA ILE A 422 -16.34 -19.50 -21.81
C ILE A 422 -16.12 -19.13 -20.34
N PRO A 423 -16.64 -19.91 -19.37
CA PRO A 423 -16.38 -19.65 -17.95
C PRO A 423 -14.90 -19.91 -17.62
N PHE A 424 -14.26 -18.95 -16.94
CA PHE A 424 -12.86 -19.00 -16.57
C PHE A 424 -12.69 -18.98 -15.05
N GLY A 425 -11.81 -19.86 -14.51
CA GLY A 425 -11.54 -19.93 -13.08
C GLY A 425 -10.46 -18.93 -12.65
N GLN A 426 -10.69 -18.24 -11.52
CA GLN A 426 -9.71 -17.31 -10.93
C GLN A 426 -8.68 -18.01 -9.99
N GLY A 427 -8.64 -19.34 -10.01
CA GLY A 427 -7.68 -20.14 -9.23
C GLY A 427 -6.31 -20.27 -9.89
N PHE A 428 -5.33 -20.78 -9.13
CA PHE A 428 -3.97 -21.02 -9.63
C PHE A 428 -3.94 -21.90 -10.86
N LYS A 429 -4.79 -22.94 -10.93
CA LYS A 429 -4.86 -23.88 -12.04
C LYS A 429 -5.11 -23.20 -13.38
N ASP A 430 -6.07 -22.28 -13.42
CA ASP A 430 -6.51 -21.64 -14.66
C ASP A 430 -5.69 -20.38 -14.96
N MET A 431 -5.34 -19.60 -13.93
CA MET A 431 -4.62 -18.32 -14.08
C MET A 431 -3.11 -18.50 -14.29
N SER A 432 -2.46 -19.51 -13.69
CA SER A 432 -0.99 -19.58 -13.70
C SER A 432 -0.37 -19.73 -15.10
N PRO A 433 -0.83 -20.64 -15.96
CA PRO A 433 -0.22 -20.80 -17.29
C PRO A 433 -0.27 -19.50 -18.13
N PRO A 434 -1.43 -18.85 -18.34
CA PRO A 434 -1.49 -17.65 -19.15
C PRO A 434 -0.82 -16.43 -18.49
N THR A 435 -0.75 -16.37 -17.16
CA THR A 435 -0.01 -15.31 -16.44
C THR A 435 1.49 -15.42 -16.73
N LYS A 436 2.05 -16.63 -16.63
CA LYS A 436 3.47 -16.88 -16.95
C LYS A 436 3.76 -16.64 -18.44
N GLU A 437 2.84 -17.05 -19.33
CA GLU A 437 2.98 -16.83 -20.77
C GLU A 437 2.96 -15.35 -21.13
N LEU A 438 2.03 -14.57 -20.57
CA LEU A 438 1.99 -13.12 -20.79
C LEU A 438 3.32 -12.46 -20.40
N TYR A 439 3.86 -12.82 -19.24
CA TYR A 439 5.14 -12.30 -18.78
C TYR A 439 6.29 -12.68 -19.75
N SER A 440 6.31 -13.93 -20.21
CA SER A 440 7.27 -14.40 -21.20
C SER A 440 7.18 -13.63 -22.52
N LEU A 441 5.95 -13.38 -23.01
CA LEU A 441 5.72 -12.62 -24.25
C LEU A 441 6.17 -11.16 -24.12
N VAL A 442 5.96 -10.52 -22.96
CA VAL A 442 6.45 -9.16 -22.70
C VAL A 442 7.98 -9.13 -22.69
N LEU A 443 8.63 -10.06 -21.98
CA LEU A 443 10.10 -10.13 -21.94
C LEU A 443 10.72 -10.35 -23.33
N LYS A 444 10.04 -11.09 -24.21
CA LYS A 444 10.44 -11.36 -25.60
C LYS A 444 10.00 -10.28 -26.58
N GLU A 445 9.31 -9.25 -26.12
CA GLU A 445 8.74 -8.19 -26.96
C GLU A 445 7.84 -8.74 -28.09
N LYS A 446 7.09 -9.84 -27.79
CA LYS A 446 6.18 -10.54 -28.72
C LYS A 446 4.72 -10.11 -28.59
N ILE A 447 4.46 -8.97 -27.98
CA ILE A 447 3.13 -8.41 -27.75
C ILE A 447 3.13 -6.92 -28.15
N ILE A 448 1.97 -6.39 -28.50
CA ILE A 448 1.73 -4.97 -28.80
C ILE A 448 0.48 -4.54 -28.05
N HIS A 449 0.53 -3.40 -27.36
CA HIS A 449 -0.62 -2.88 -26.57
C HIS A 449 -0.85 -1.36 -26.73
N ASN A 450 -0.12 -0.72 -27.67
CA ASN A 450 -0.25 0.70 -27.99
C ASN A 450 -0.16 1.63 -26.76
N ASN A 451 0.57 1.22 -25.76
CA ASN A 451 0.73 1.89 -24.47
C ASN A 451 -0.57 2.50 -23.90
N HIS A 452 -1.68 1.73 -23.97
CA HIS A 452 -2.99 2.19 -23.50
C HIS A 452 -2.92 2.54 -22.00
N PRO A 453 -3.15 3.80 -21.58
CA PRO A 453 -2.79 4.28 -20.26
C PRO A 453 -3.52 3.55 -19.11
N VAL A 454 -4.79 3.17 -19.33
CA VAL A 454 -5.57 2.43 -18.32
C VAL A 454 -5.07 1.00 -18.18
N LEU A 455 -4.75 0.34 -19.29
CA LEU A 455 -4.19 -1.02 -19.26
C LEU A 455 -2.79 -1.02 -18.64
N ARG A 456 -1.95 -0.05 -19.01
CA ARG A 456 -0.63 0.16 -18.40
C ARG A 456 -0.74 0.35 -16.90
N TRP A 457 -1.67 1.21 -16.44
CA TRP A 457 -1.92 1.43 -15.02
C TRP A 457 -2.39 0.14 -14.32
N ASN A 458 -3.27 -0.66 -14.96
CA ASN A 458 -3.67 -1.97 -14.42
C ASN A 458 -2.45 -2.88 -14.19
N PHE A 459 -1.55 -3.01 -15.19
CA PHE A 459 -0.36 -3.86 -15.06
C PHE A 459 0.68 -3.31 -14.08
N ASP A 460 0.81 -2.00 -13.93
CA ASP A 460 1.66 -1.37 -12.90
C ASP A 460 1.18 -1.69 -11.48
N ASN A 461 -0.10 -1.97 -11.30
CA ASN A 461 -0.72 -2.29 -10.00
C ASN A 461 -0.77 -3.79 -9.68
N VAL A 462 -0.47 -4.67 -10.64
CA VAL A 462 -0.58 -6.12 -10.42
C VAL A 462 0.41 -6.62 -9.40
N CYS A 463 -0.12 -7.25 -8.34
CA CYS A 463 0.62 -8.18 -7.48
C CYS A 463 0.18 -9.61 -7.77
N VAL A 464 1.11 -10.56 -7.62
CA VAL A 464 0.81 -11.99 -7.76
C VAL A 464 0.80 -12.69 -6.40
N GLU A 465 0.00 -13.74 -6.31
CA GLU A 465 0.11 -14.75 -5.27
C GLU A 465 0.80 -15.97 -5.85
N THR A 466 1.63 -16.62 -5.04
CA THR A 466 2.34 -17.86 -5.41
C THR A 466 1.94 -18.95 -4.43
N ASP A 467 1.62 -20.15 -4.93
CA ASP A 467 1.39 -21.33 -4.11
C ASP A 467 2.70 -22.12 -3.86
N SER A 468 2.59 -23.18 -3.06
CA SER A 468 3.74 -24.05 -2.73
C SER A 468 4.35 -24.79 -3.92
N ALA A 469 3.65 -24.85 -5.06
CA ALA A 469 4.10 -25.46 -6.31
C ALA A 469 4.58 -24.41 -7.33
N GLU A 470 4.84 -23.18 -6.89
CA GLU A 470 5.27 -22.04 -7.72
C GLU A 470 4.29 -21.64 -8.82
N ASN A 471 2.99 -22.00 -8.67
CA ASN A 471 1.97 -21.44 -9.53
C ASN A 471 1.66 -20.01 -9.08
N ILE A 472 1.44 -19.13 -10.06
CA ILE A 472 1.13 -17.72 -9.80
C ILE A 472 -0.27 -17.37 -10.28
N LYS A 473 -0.91 -16.43 -9.61
CA LYS A 473 -2.15 -15.80 -10.08
C LYS A 473 -2.17 -14.32 -9.74
N LEU A 474 -2.86 -13.52 -10.53
CA LEU A 474 -3.10 -12.12 -10.22
C LEU A 474 -3.96 -12.00 -8.95
N SER A 475 -3.59 -11.11 -8.04
CA SER A 475 -4.28 -10.95 -6.76
C SER A 475 -4.93 -9.58 -6.63
N LYS A 476 -6.25 -9.49 -6.81
CA LYS A 476 -7.02 -8.27 -6.55
C LYS A 476 -6.88 -7.80 -5.08
N LYS A 477 -6.69 -8.74 -4.15
CA LYS A 477 -6.54 -8.42 -2.70
C LYS A 477 -5.20 -7.78 -2.35
N ARG A 478 -4.11 -8.18 -3.03
CA ARG A 478 -2.74 -7.68 -2.77
C ARG A 478 -2.37 -6.50 -3.65
N SER A 479 -3.08 -6.32 -4.76
CA SER A 479 -2.88 -5.20 -5.67
C SER A 479 -3.37 -3.89 -5.04
N THR A 480 -2.61 -2.82 -5.24
CA THR A 480 -2.87 -1.53 -4.59
C THR A 480 -4.11 -0.86 -5.16
N GLU A 481 -4.34 -1.05 -6.47
CA GLU A 481 -5.44 -0.46 -7.23
C GLU A 481 -6.09 -1.51 -8.14
N ARG A 482 -6.94 -1.07 -9.06
CA ARG A 482 -7.68 -1.94 -9.99
C ARG A 482 -6.77 -2.66 -10.96
N ILE A 483 -7.05 -3.95 -11.19
CA ILE A 483 -6.32 -4.82 -12.13
C ILE A 483 -7.24 -5.56 -13.11
N ASP A 484 -8.49 -5.11 -13.23
CA ASP A 484 -9.54 -5.79 -14.02
C ASP A 484 -9.13 -5.97 -15.50
N GLY A 485 -8.47 -4.96 -16.07
CA GLY A 485 -7.93 -5.06 -17.44
C GLY A 485 -6.79 -6.07 -17.57
N ALA A 486 -5.95 -6.21 -16.54
CA ALA A 486 -4.89 -7.23 -16.55
C ALA A 486 -5.47 -8.64 -16.41
N VAL A 487 -6.50 -8.82 -15.57
CA VAL A 487 -7.23 -10.09 -15.44
C VAL A 487 -7.91 -10.47 -16.75
N ALA A 488 -8.63 -9.53 -17.36
CA ALA A 488 -9.28 -9.72 -18.67
C ALA A 488 -8.26 -10.05 -19.78
N ALA A 489 -7.09 -9.39 -19.80
CA ALA A 489 -6.04 -9.66 -20.76
C ALA A 489 -5.46 -11.07 -20.61
N VAL A 490 -5.24 -11.54 -19.38
CA VAL A 490 -4.75 -12.91 -19.09
C VAL A 490 -5.77 -13.94 -19.53
N MET A 491 -7.08 -13.73 -19.26
CA MET A 491 -8.15 -14.62 -19.69
C MET A 491 -8.24 -14.69 -21.24
N ALA A 492 -8.17 -13.54 -21.91
CA ALA A 492 -8.19 -13.48 -23.37
C ALA A 492 -6.98 -14.18 -23.99
N LEU A 493 -5.80 -13.98 -23.41
CA LEU A 493 -4.56 -14.62 -23.87
C LEU A 493 -4.60 -16.14 -23.72
N ASP A 494 -5.16 -16.67 -22.64
CA ASP A 494 -5.35 -18.12 -22.48
C ASP A 494 -6.11 -18.72 -23.67
N ARG A 495 -7.20 -18.06 -24.08
CA ARG A 495 -8.00 -18.53 -25.21
C ARG A 495 -7.24 -18.40 -26.53
N ALA A 496 -6.54 -17.29 -26.73
CA ALA A 496 -5.73 -17.06 -27.92
C ALA A 496 -4.58 -18.05 -28.08
N VAL A 497 -3.90 -18.41 -26.99
CA VAL A 497 -2.78 -19.38 -27.00
C VAL A 497 -3.30 -20.80 -27.23
N ARG A 498 -4.39 -21.20 -26.58
CA ARG A 498 -4.95 -22.56 -26.72
C ARG A 498 -5.52 -22.83 -28.12
N ASN A 499 -6.12 -21.84 -28.74
CA ASN A 499 -6.87 -22.02 -30.00
C ASN A 499 -6.19 -21.36 -31.21
N GLY A 500 -5.32 -20.37 -31.00
CA GLY A 500 -4.62 -19.62 -32.07
C GLY A 500 -3.55 -20.42 -32.84
N GLY A 501 -3.18 -21.63 -32.38
CA GLY A 501 -2.26 -22.53 -33.04
C GLY A 501 -2.90 -23.57 -33.98
N GLN A 502 -4.22 -23.58 -34.10
CA GLN A 502 -4.93 -24.48 -35.02
C GLN A 502 -4.96 -23.92 -36.46
N GLN A 503 -3.82 -23.70 -37.06
CA GLN A 503 -3.73 -23.72 -38.53
C GLN A 503 -3.73 -25.18 -38.99
N GLY A 504 -4.92 -25.70 -39.34
CA GLY A 504 -5.11 -26.96 -40.04
C GLY A 504 -4.55 -28.22 -39.36
N SER A 505 -5.41 -29.19 -39.11
CA SER A 505 -4.98 -30.53 -38.69
C SER A 505 -3.81 -31.00 -39.57
N VAL A 506 -2.78 -31.58 -38.95
CA VAL A 506 -1.69 -32.24 -39.69
C VAL A 506 -2.25 -33.24 -40.71
N TYR A 507 -3.47 -33.75 -40.50
CA TYR A 507 -4.22 -34.63 -41.40
C TYR A 507 -4.79 -33.92 -42.64
N ASP A 508 -5.04 -32.60 -42.59
CA ASP A 508 -5.52 -31.84 -43.76
C ASP A 508 -4.39 -31.56 -44.79
N ARG A 509 -3.13 -31.66 -44.36
CA ARG A 509 -1.94 -31.53 -45.25
C ARG A 509 -1.36 -32.84 -45.74
N ARG A 510 -1.65 -33.95 -45.08
CA ARG A 510 -1.25 -35.30 -45.48
C ARG A 510 -2.51 -36.07 -45.82
N GLY A 511 -2.91 -36.09 -47.08
CA GLY A 511 -4.03 -36.91 -47.53
C GLY A 511 -3.96 -38.33 -46.95
N ILE A 512 -5.15 -38.91 -46.66
CA ILE A 512 -5.28 -40.30 -46.17
C ILE A 512 -4.61 -41.20 -47.22
N ILE A 513 -3.48 -41.78 -46.89
CA ILE A 513 -2.90 -42.87 -47.68
C ILE A 513 -3.67 -44.12 -47.26
N VAL A 514 -4.59 -44.57 -48.11
CA VAL A 514 -5.22 -45.89 -48.01
C VAL A 514 -4.31 -46.89 -48.66
N PHE A 515 -3.79 -47.89 -47.91
CA PHE A 515 -3.09 -49.04 -48.41
C PHE A 515 -4.08 -50.11 -48.88
#